data_8f9fc27af55a4f19a80f3979dec78790
#
_entry.id   8f9fc27af55a4f19a80f3979dec78790
#
_cell.length_a   1.000
_cell.length_b   1.000
_cell.length_c   1.000
_cell.angle_alpha   90.00
_cell.angle_beta   90.00
_cell.angle_gamma   90.00
#
_symmetry.space_group_name_H-M   'P 1'
#
loop_
_entity.id
_entity.type
_entity.pdbx_description
1 polymer ?
#
loop_
_entity_poly.entity_id
_entity_poly.type
_entity_poly.pdbx_seq_one_letter_code
_entity_poly.pdbx_strand_id
1 'polypeptide(L)'
;MKKEDVPQDLKYYKGSVIRDLTYALDDKGHYEPVRSDGWEPKTEALDIFLETLDDQEERDKMELLVPTEFKGYELKINHRHAAHCENGTISSLLRFYGINLSEPMVFGLASGLFFAHLTFVKMNGMPVTAFRTIPGVLFKRITRLLGIKSASQRFLSKEKAMRKLDQLIMEERIPVGCVVGIYELPYYPPENRFRFNGHNICIIGKDEESGDYRVLDSNATEKVTITRDDLIKVRFAKGAYPLMGQMYWIKSIPEDLPVRMRTDKPDVEFLRPLVLKSIKDTCKNMTSQPKWFPYVGANGIQYLSRKMRTWEKKLGKRRARLYLVQVIRMLEEIGTGGAGFRFVYGAFLQEASERTGIAELNDYSLRITEIGDMWRDFGYKASKVFKRRAGESYTYDDLADMLEKISDAERSFFLDLLKAVERYIK
;
A
#
# COMPACT_ATOMS: atom_id res chain seq x y z
N MET A 1 6.50 -22.15 1.61
CA MET A 1 7.19 -22.29 0.30
C MET A 1 8.56 -22.90 0.57
N LYS A 2 8.90 -24.03 -0.06
CA LYS A 2 10.23 -24.63 0.09
C LYS A 2 11.25 -23.75 -0.66
N LYS A 3 12.51 -23.72 -0.18
CA LYS A 3 13.61 -22.97 -0.81
C LYS A 3 13.78 -23.25 -2.32
N GLU A 4 13.28 -24.37 -2.77
CA GLU A 4 13.35 -24.89 -4.14
C GLU A 4 12.31 -24.25 -5.08
N ASP A 5 11.23 -23.65 -4.51
CA ASP A 5 10.12 -23.07 -5.27
C ASP A 5 10.30 -21.57 -5.55
N VAL A 6 11.42 -20.98 -5.15
CA VAL A 6 11.75 -19.58 -5.43
C VAL A 6 12.31 -19.48 -6.86
N PRO A 7 11.75 -18.66 -7.75
CA PRO A 7 12.30 -18.46 -9.10
C PRO A 7 13.79 -18.12 -9.06
N GLN A 8 14.52 -18.58 -10.08
CA GLN A 8 15.99 -18.54 -10.09
C GLN A 8 16.54 -17.10 -10.00
N ASP A 9 15.85 -16.14 -10.56
CA ASP A 9 16.12 -14.69 -10.53
C ASP A 9 15.97 -14.05 -9.15
N LEU A 10 15.26 -14.70 -8.22
CA LEU A 10 15.08 -14.25 -6.84
C LEU A 10 15.98 -14.97 -5.83
N LYS A 11 16.70 -16.03 -6.23
CA LYS A 11 17.57 -16.82 -5.34
C LYS A 11 18.86 -16.11 -4.92
N TYR A 12 19.23 -15.04 -5.59
CA TYR A 12 20.57 -14.45 -5.49
C TYR A 12 20.66 -13.17 -4.64
N TYR A 13 19.55 -12.67 -4.11
CA TYR A 13 19.54 -11.41 -3.39
C TYR A 13 19.22 -11.60 -1.92
N LYS A 14 20.23 -11.55 -1.05
CA LYS A 14 20.04 -11.34 0.38
C LYS A 14 19.44 -9.94 0.57
N GLY A 15 18.24 -9.88 1.19
CA GLY A 15 17.51 -8.61 1.35
C GLY A 15 16.76 -8.16 0.10
N SER A 16 16.47 -9.08 -0.84
CA SER A 16 15.69 -8.75 -2.05
C SER A 16 14.29 -8.28 -1.71
N VAL A 17 13.78 -7.35 -2.52
CA VAL A 17 12.41 -6.88 -2.43
C VAL A 17 11.46 -7.95 -2.91
N ILE A 18 10.48 -8.32 -2.08
CA ILE A 18 9.38 -9.16 -2.52
C ILE A 18 8.39 -8.26 -3.25
N ARG A 19 8.37 -8.35 -4.56
CA ARG A 19 7.25 -7.82 -5.35
C ARG A 19 6.02 -8.65 -5.02
N ASP A 20 4.87 -8.07 -5.05
CA ASP A 20 3.63 -8.82 -5.26
C ASP A 20 3.18 -9.69 -4.09
N LEU A 21 3.33 -9.18 -2.89
CA LEU A 21 2.54 -9.71 -1.79
C LEU A 21 1.06 -9.43 -2.07
N THR A 22 0.27 -10.48 -2.10
CA THR A 22 -1.19 -10.43 -2.06
C THR A 22 -1.67 -11.14 -0.80
N TYR A 23 -2.90 -10.94 -0.42
CA TYR A 23 -3.51 -11.73 0.64
C TYR A 23 -4.28 -12.88 0.02
N ALA A 24 -4.03 -14.10 0.50
CA ALA A 24 -4.76 -15.30 0.12
C ALA A 24 -5.19 -16.07 1.38
N LEU A 25 -6.23 -16.88 1.25
CA LEU A 25 -6.65 -17.78 2.32
C LEU A 25 -5.64 -18.93 2.43
N ASP A 26 -5.18 -19.19 3.67
CA ASP A 26 -4.42 -20.39 4.00
C ASP A 26 -5.35 -21.61 4.10
N ASP A 27 -4.78 -22.79 4.36
CA ASP A 27 -5.54 -24.04 4.52
C ASP A 27 -6.52 -24.02 5.70
N LYS A 28 -6.40 -23.03 6.60
CA LYS A 28 -7.28 -22.83 7.76
C LYS A 28 -8.32 -21.73 7.53
N GLY A 29 -8.33 -21.13 6.34
CA GLY A 29 -9.25 -20.05 5.98
C GLY A 29 -8.87 -18.67 6.53
N HIS A 30 -7.60 -18.47 6.94
CA HIS A 30 -7.10 -17.16 7.35
C HIS A 30 -6.40 -16.45 6.19
N TYR A 31 -6.53 -15.12 6.13
CA TYR A 31 -5.79 -14.31 5.15
C TYR A 31 -4.35 -14.11 5.58
N GLU A 32 -3.44 -14.62 4.76
CA GLU A 32 -1.99 -14.40 4.93
C GLU A 32 -1.40 -13.67 3.73
N PRO A 33 -0.34 -12.86 3.92
CA PRO A 33 0.39 -12.28 2.82
C PRO A 33 1.16 -13.38 2.11
N VAL A 34 0.79 -13.64 0.87
CA VAL A 34 1.46 -14.62 0.00
C VAL A 34 2.00 -13.94 -1.23
N ARG A 35 3.01 -14.55 -1.83
CA ARG A 35 3.50 -14.11 -3.12
C ARG A 35 2.50 -14.51 -4.21
N SER A 36 2.13 -13.58 -5.09
CA SER A 36 1.29 -13.88 -6.25
C SER A 36 2.14 -14.52 -7.35
N ASP A 37 2.41 -15.82 -7.25
CA ASP A 37 3.08 -16.55 -8.31
C ASP A 37 2.10 -16.77 -9.48
N GLY A 38 2.53 -16.45 -10.69
CA GLY A 38 1.81 -16.78 -11.91
C GLY A 38 1.05 -15.63 -12.60
N TRP A 39 1.15 -14.40 -12.11
CA TRP A 39 0.56 -13.27 -12.84
C TRP A 39 1.61 -12.60 -13.75
N GLU A 40 1.61 -12.98 -15.03
CA GLU A 40 2.61 -12.55 -16.03
C GLU A 40 2.56 -11.09 -16.56
N PRO A 41 1.56 -10.23 -16.30
CA PRO A 41 1.52 -8.91 -16.93
C PRO A 41 2.50 -7.87 -16.39
N LYS A 42 3.22 -8.15 -15.33
CA LYS A 42 3.89 -7.13 -14.53
C LYS A 42 5.15 -6.54 -15.15
N THR A 43 5.99 -7.37 -15.70
CA THR A 43 7.26 -6.95 -16.29
C THR A 43 7.06 -6.10 -17.55
N GLU A 44 6.28 -6.56 -18.51
CA GLU A 44 6.08 -5.82 -19.75
C GLU A 44 5.31 -4.50 -19.59
N ALA A 45 4.32 -4.44 -18.68
CA ALA A 45 3.61 -3.20 -18.42
C ALA A 45 4.49 -2.17 -17.71
N LEU A 46 5.35 -2.63 -16.82
CA LEU A 46 6.34 -1.81 -16.13
C LEU A 46 7.44 -1.36 -17.10
N ASP A 47 7.95 -2.24 -17.95
CA ASP A 47 8.99 -1.94 -18.93
C ASP A 47 8.53 -0.89 -19.95
N ILE A 48 7.31 -1.01 -20.47
CA ILE A 48 6.75 0.01 -21.37
C ILE A 48 6.54 1.36 -20.64
N PHE A 49 6.14 1.32 -19.37
CA PHE A 49 6.02 2.53 -18.57
C PHE A 49 7.40 3.17 -18.30
N LEU A 50 8.41 2.36 -18.06
CA LEU A 50 9.78 2.80 -17.83
C LEU A 50 10.44 3.32 -19.10
N GLU A 51 10.18 2.70 -20.26
CA GLU A 51 10.60 3.21 -21.59
C GLU A 51 9.99 4.58 -21.92
N THR A 52 8.82 4.88 -21.36
CA THR A 52 8.18 6.21 -21.52
C THR A 52 8.72 7.27 -20.57
N LEU A 53 9.53 6.88 -19.58
CA LEU A 53 10.08 7.78 -18.55
C LEU A 53 11.55 8.17 -18.80
N ASP A 54 12.12 7.88 -19.99
CA ASP A 54 13.51 8.19 -20.38
C ASP A 54 14.51 8.07 -19.21
N ASP A 55 15.14 6.91 -19.03
CA ASP A 55 16.43 6.78 -18.32
C ASP A 55 16.82 5.31 -18.10
N GLN A 56 16.87 4.51 -19.18
CA GLN A 56 17.40 3.14 -19.12
C GLN A 56 18.90 3.17 -18.73
N GLU A 57 19.65 4.14 -19.25
CA GLU A 57 21.09 4.28 -18.99
C GLU A 57 21.48 4.57 -17.55
N GLU A 58 20.61 5.27 -16.76
CA GLU A 58 20.88 5.50 -15.34
C GLU A 58 20.59 4.26 -14.46
N ARG A 59 19.65 3.40 -14.89
CA ARG A 59 19.33 2.17 -14.14
C ARG A 59 20.45 1.15 -14.16
N ASP A 60 21.11 1.01 -15.29
CA ASP A 60 22.20 0.03 -15.50
C ASP A 60 23.48 0.42 -14.74
N LYS A 61 23.58 1.67 -14.30
CA LYS A 61 24.73 2.19 -13.53
C LYS A 61 24.60 2.04 -12.01
N MET A 62 23.42 1.63 -11.50
CA MET A 62 23.20 1.47 -10.06
C MET A 62 23.60 0.08 -9.60
N GLU A 63 24.74 -0.04 -8.96
CA GLU A 63 25.18 -1.26 -8.29
C GLU A 63 24.29 -1.58 -7.08
N LEU A 64 23.96 -2.85 -6.92
CA LEU A 64 23.30 -3.37 -5.73
C LEU A 64 24.31 -3.40 -4.58
N LEU A 65 24.03 -2.62 -3.54
CA LEU A 65 24.81 -2.69 -2.32
C LEU A 65 24.47 -3.99 -1.56
N VAL A 66 25.47 -4.82 -1.36
CA VAL A 66 25.34 -5.99 -0.48
C VAL A 66 25.14 -5.49 0.95
N PRO A 67 24.15 -6.00 1.71
CA PRO A 67 23.99 -5.61 3.10
C PRO A 67 25.26 -5.90 3.88
N THR A 68 25.92 -4.87 4.40
CA THR A 68 27.04 -5.02 5.32
C THR A 68 26.51 -5.37 6.71
N GLU A 69 27.31 -6.09 7.51
CA GLU A 69 26.98 -6.37 8.90
C GLU A 69 26.78 -5.04 9.65
N PHE A 70 25.59 -4.84 10.19
CA PHE A 70 25.27 -3.63 10.94
C PHE A 70 25.79 -3.74 12.38
N LYS A 71 26.67 -2.84 12.77
CA LYS A 71 27.32 -2.82 14.10
C LYS A 71 26.78 -1.73 15.04
N GLY A 72 25.91 -0.86 14.52
CA GLY A 72 25.38 0.29 15.23
C GLY A 72 24.28 -0.01 16.23
N TYR A 73 23.78 1.06 16.86
CA TYR A 73 22.60 1.01 17.72
C TYR A 73 21.34 0.68 16.92
N GLU A 74 20.58 -0.30 17.38
CA GLU A 74 19.34 -0.75 16.74
C GLU A 74 18.23 -0.95 17.78
N LEU A 75 17.04 -0.42 17.49
CA LEU A 75 15.83 -0.67 18.27
C LEU A 75 15.34 -2.12 18.05
N LYS A 76 14.89 -2.75 19.13
CA LYS A 76 14.41 -4.15 19.10
C LYS A 76 13.01 -4.23 18.48
N ILE A 77 12.95 -4.22 17.16
CA ILE A 77 11.73 -4.41 16.38
C ILE A 77 11.95 -5.55 15.38
N ASN A 78 11.10 -6.56 15.41
CA ASN A 78 11.17 -7.65 14.44
C ASN A 78 10.72 -7.18 13.07
N HIS A 79 11.42 -7.62 12.02
CA HIS A 79 11.00 -7.41 10.66
C HIS A 79 9.74 -8.23 10.35
N ARG A 80 8.81 -7.65 9.59
CA ARG A 80 7.64 -8.33 9.03
C ARG A 80 7.35 -7.79 7.63
N HIS A 81 7.01 -8.71 6.74
CA HIS A 81 6.49 -8.34 5.42
C HIS A 81 5.13 -7.66 5.53
N ALA A 82 4.84 -6.80 4.58
CA ALA A 82 3.51 -6.26 4.35
C ALA A 82 3.37 -5.95 2.85
N ALA A 83 2.17 -6.12 2.32
CA ALA A 83 1.89 -5.82 0.93
C ALA A 83 1.97 -4.31 0.63
N HIS A 84 1.61 -3.47 1.61
CA HIS A 84 1.61 -2.02 1.46
C HIS A 84 2.59 -1.35 2.41
N CYS A 85 3.55 -0.63 1.86
CA CYS A 85 4.65 -0.03 2.59
C CYS A 85 4.22 0.93 3.72
N GLU A 86 3.18 1.77 3.50
CA GLU A 86 2.69 2.69 4.55
C GLU A 86 2.07 1.92 5.71
N ASN A 87 1.25 0.88 5.45
CA ASN A 87 0.64 0.05 6.49
C ASN A 87 1.70 -0.72 7.26
N GLY A 88 2.67 -1.33 6.58
CA GLY A 88 3.78 -2.07 7.18
C GLY A 88 4.65 -1.19 8.07
N THR A 89 4.99 0.01 7.60
CA THR A 89 5.72 0.99 8.40
C THR A 89 4.93 1.43 9.64
N ILE A 90 3.64 1.74 9.51
CA ILE A 90 2.78 2.11 10.65
C ILE A 90 2.68 0.95 11.63
N SER A 91 2.46 -0.29 11.16
CA SER A 91 2.45 -1.48 11.99
C SER A 91 3.77 -1.65 12.76
N SER A 92 4.92 -1.38 12.13
CA SER A 92 6.23 -1.43 12.78
C SER A 92 6.39 -0.36 13.87
N LEU A 93 5.93 0.87 13.62
CA LEU A 93 5.92 1.93 14.62
C LEU A 93 5.06 1.54 15.84
N LEU A 94 3.87 1.01 15.61
CA LEU A 94 2.94 0.59 16.67
C LEU A 94 3.50 -0.58 17.50
N ARG A 95 4.13 -1.57 16.84
CA ARG A 95 4.74 -2.72 17.52
C ARG A 95 5.86 -2.34 18.48
N PHE A 96 6.63 -1.30 18.16
CA PHE A 96 7.64 -0.79 19.09
C PHE A 96 7.06 -0.43 20.45
N TYR A 97 5.84 0.09 20.47
CA TYR A 97 5.12 0.44 21.69
C TYR A 97 4.24 -0.70 22.24
N GLY A 98 4.44 -1.93 21.76
CA GLY A 98 3.67 -3.09 22.23
C GLY A 98 2.25 -3.23 21.64
N ILE A 99 1.90 -2.40 20.67
CA ILE A 99 0.60 -2.44 19.98
C ILE A 99 0.72 -3.33 18.74
N ASN A 100 0.34 -4.60 18.86
CA ASN A 100 0.48 -5.59 17.80
C ASN A 100 -0.75 -5.57 16.86
N LEU A 101 -0.77 -4.62 15.93
CA LEU A 101 -1.75 -4.58 14.84
C LEU A 101 -1.15 -5.13 13.56
N SER A 102 -1.90 -5.99 12.90
CA SER A 102 -1.60 -6.47 11.55
C SER A 102 -1.70 -5.35 10.52
N GLU A 103 -1.15 -5.55 9.35
CA GLU A 103 -1.32 -4.64 8.22
C GLU A 103 -2.80 -4.42 7.87
N PRO A 104 -3.65 -5.47 7.73
CA PRO A 104 -5.08 -5.32 7.49
C PRO A 104 -5.79 -4.49 8.55
N MET A 105 -5.48 -4.71 9.84
CA MET A 105 -6.07 -3.92 10.93
C MET A 105 -5.65 -2.44 10.87
N VAL A 106 -4.39 -2.15 10.57
CA VAL A 106 -3.93 -0.76 10.34
C VAL A 106 -4.70 -0.10 9.20
N PHE A 107 -4.85 -0.81 8.07
CA PHE A 107 -5.54 -0.31 6.90
C PHE A 107 -7.03 -0.08 7.16
N GLY A 108 -7.71 -1.06 7.74
CA GLY A 108 -9.14 -1.01 8.01
C GLY A 108 -9.51 0.04 9.06
N LEU A 109 -8.82 0.06 10.21
CA LEU A 109 -9.03 1.03 11.29
C LEU A 109 -8.75 2.48 10.82
N ALA A 110 -7.84 2.67 9.88
CA ALA A 110 -7.59 3.97 9.27
C ALA A 110 -8.59 4.35 8.16
N SER A 111 -9.63 3.53 7.92
CA SER A 111 -10.57 3.70 6.80
C SER A 111 -9.83 3.92 5.48
N GLY A 112 -8.89 3.01 5.18
CA GLY A 112 -7.93 3.16 4.08
C GLY A 112 -8.53 2.91 2.71
N LEU A 113 -9.50 1.98 2.62
CA LEU A 113 -10.11 1.60 1.35
C LEU A 113 -10.88 2.77 0.72
N PHE A 114 -10.64 3.00 -0.55
CA PHE A 114 -11.25 4.08 -1.31
C PHE A 114 -11.16 3.76 -2.81
N PHE A 115 -11.85 4.54 -3.63
CA PHE A 115 -11.62 4.60 -5.07
C PHE A 115 -11.70 6.04 -5.56
N ALA A 116 -10.81 6.41 -6.47
CA ALA A 116 -10.89 7.69 -7.19
C ALA A 116 -10.36 7.56 -8.62
N HIS A 117 -11.01 8.23 -9.58
CA HIS A 117 -10.48 8.45 -10.93
C HIS A 117 -10.63 9.92 -11.31
N LEU A 118 -9.54 10.70 -11.13
CA LEU A 118 -9.52 12.15 -11.27
C LEU A 118 -8.90 12.57 -12.60
N THR A 119 -9.73 12.78 -13.62
CA THR A 119 -9.24 13.13 -14.97
C THR A 119 -8.64 14.52 -15.06
N PHE A 120 -8.96 15.40 -14.13
CA PHE A 120 -8.44 16.78 -14.03
C PHE A 120 -7.16 16.89 -13.21
N VAL A 121 -6.79 15.87 -12.44
CA VAL A 121 -5.49 15.77 -11.75
C VAL A 121 -4.59 14.86 -12.57
N LYS A 122 -3.40 15.34 -12.93
CA LYS A 122 -2.44 14.56 -13.72
C LYS A 122 -1.18 14.28 -12.91
N MET A 123 -0.75 13.02 -12.94
CA MET A 123 0.59 12.60 -12.50
C MET A 123 1.31 11.97 -13.68
N ASN A 124 2.50 12.48 -14.02
CA ASN A 124 3.24 12.06 -15.21
C ASN A 124 2.39 12.08 -16.51
N GLY A 125 1.55 13.10 -16.66
CA GLY A 125 0.67 13.27 -17.81
C GLY A 125 -0.57 12.37 -17.86
N MET A 126 -0.75 11.48 -16.89
CA MET A 126 -1.87 10.53 -16.79
C MET A 126 -2.87 10.91 -15.70
N PRO A 127 -4.16 10.58 -15.85
CA PRO A 127 -5.16 10.77 -14.79
C PRO A 127 -4.77 10.03 -13.52
N VAL A 128 -5.03 10.65 -12.38
CA VAL A 128 -4.87 9.95 -11.10
C VAL A 128 -5.97 8.92 -10.94
N THR A 129 -5.58 7.66 -10.78
CA THR A 129 -6.46 6.57 -10.32
C THR A 129 -5.91 6.08 -8.98
N ALA A 130 -6.76 5.94 -7.98
CA ALA A 130 -6.36 5.51 -6.65
C ALA A 130 -7.36 4.51 -6.09
N PHE A 131 -6.85 3.50 -5.39
CA PHE A 131 -7.64 2.45 -4.75
C PHE A 131 -7.63 2.55 -3.22
N ARG A 132 -7.04 3.61 -2.70
CA ARG A 132 -6.97 3.95 -1.28
C ARG A 132 -6.97 5.46 -1.04
N THR A 133 -7.12 5.85 0.20
CA THR A 133 -7.01 7.25 0.64
C THR A 133 -5.61 7.83 0.36
N ILE A 134 -5.50 9.15 0.40
CA ILE A 134 -4.25 9.89 0.11
C ILE A 134 -3.11 9.42 1.02
N PRO A 135 -1.86 9.26 0.50
CA PRO A 135 -0.67 8.95 1.28
C PRO A 135 -0.49 9.84 2.50
N GLY A 136 -0.08 9.26 3.64
CA GLY A 136 0.12 9.95 4.91
C GLY A 136 -1.16 10.17 5.74
N VAL A 137 -2.33 9.91 5.19
CA VAL A 137 -3.60 10.03 5.92
C VAL A 137 -3.82 8.85 6.86
N LEU A 138 -3.33 7.65 6.51
CA LEU A 138 -3.50 6.45 7.32
C LEU A 138 -2.86 6.62 8.71
N PHE A 139 -1.62 7.08 8.77
CA PHE A 139 -0.94 7.34 10.04
C PHE A 139 -1.70 8.35 10.92
N LYS A 140 -2.14 9.45 10.33
CA LYS A 140 -2.94 10.46 11.04
C LYS A 140 -4.26 9.91 11.59
N ARG A 141 -4.95 9.08 10.80
CA ARG A 141 -6.26 8.53 11.19
C ARG A 141 -6.13 7.52 12.30
N ILE A 142 -5.20 6.56 12.16
CA ILE A 142 -5.04 5.52 13.17
C ILE A 142 -4.52 6.06 14.48
N THR A 143 -3.55 6.98 14.47
CA THR A 143 -3.04 7.58 15.70
C THR A 143 -4.11 8.40 16.41
N ARG A 144 -4.93 9.15 15.67
CA ARG A 144 -6.08 9.86 16.25
C ARG A 144 -7.12 8.89 16.82
N LEU A 145 -7.45 7.83 16.09
CA LEU A 145 -8.44 6.84 16.51
C LEU A 145 -8.04 6.16 17.82
N LEU A 146 -6.75 5.88 17.99
CA LEU A 146 -6.19 5.20 19.16
C LEU A 146 -5.75 6.17 20.29
N GLY A 147 -6.00 7.47 20.17
CA GLY A 147 -5.56 8.46 21.16
C GLY A 147 -4.06 8.67 21.25
N ILE A 148 -3.30 8.22 20.24
CA ILE A 148 -1.84 8.32 20.19
C ILE A 148 -1.41 9.72 19.79
N LYS A 149 -0.48 10.31 20.55
CA LYS A 149 0.18 11.57 20.18
C LYS A 149 1.28 11.28 19.16
N SER A 150 1.17 11.89 17.98
CA SER A 150 2.10 11.68 16.88
C SER A 150 2.53 12.99 16.24
N ALA A 151 3.58 12.94 15.44
CA ALA A 151 4.03 14.07 14.64
C ALA A 151 4.38 13.61 13.21
N SER A 152 4.29 14.57 12.28
CA SER A 152 4.80 14.44 10.92
C SER A 152 5.41 15.77 10.52
N GLN A 153 6.58 15.73 9.87
CA GLN A 153 7.33 16.93 9.51
C GLN A 153 7.96 16.78 8.13
N ARG A 154 8.04 17.90 7.41
CA ARG A 154 8.79 18.07 6.16
C ARG A 154 9.88 19.12 6.37
N PHE A 155 10.93 19.02 5.58
CA PHE A 155 12.11 19.87 5.73
C PHE A 155 12.54 20.44 4.38
N LEU A 156 12.92 21.72 4.38
CA LEU A 156 13.56 22.34 3.22
C LEU A 156 15.08 22.07 3.19
N SER A 157 15.70 21.82 4.35
CA SER A 157 17.13 21.53 4.48
C SER A 157 17.36 20.05 4.76
N LYS A 158 18.24 19.43 3.98
CA LYS A 158 18.68 18.04 4.13
C LYS A 158 19.35 17.82 5.50
N GLU A 159 20.21 18.74 5.92
CA GLU A 159 20.94 18.68 7.17
C GLU A 159 19.99 18.77 8.39
N LYS A 160 18.97 19.65 8.32
CA LYS A 160 17.96 19.73 9.39
C LYS A 160 17.14 18.45 9.47
N ALA A 161 16.80 17.85 8.32
CA ALA A 161 16.07 16.58 8.27
C ALA A 161 16.85 15.43 8.87
N MET A 162 18.17 15.36 8.59
CA MET A 162 19.04 14.31 9.13
C MET A 162 19.31 14.50 10.62
N ARG A 163 19.63 15.73 11.07
CA ARG A 163 19.77 16.01 12.51
C ARG A 163 18.53 15.64 13.31
N LYS A 164 17.32 15.97 12.80
CA LYS A 164 16.11 15.60 13.50
C LYS A 164 15.88 14.09 13.52
N LEU A 165 16.24 13.37 12.44
CA LEU A 165 16.21 11.92 12.41
C LEU A 165 17.18 11.31 13.43
N ASP A 166 18.43 11.80 13.47
CA ASP A 166 19.44 11.35 14.42
C ASP A 166 19.00 11.58 15.87
N GLN A 167 18.43 12.75 16.17
CA GLN A 167 17.86 13.05 17.49
C GLN A 167 16.81 12.00 17.88
N LEU A 168 15.85 11.70 17.00
CA LEU A 168 14.79 10.75 17.30
C LEU A 168 15.32 9.32 17.52
N ILE A 169 16.27 8.88 16.69
CA ILE A 169 16.80 7.51 16.75
C ILE A 169 17.81 7.36 17.92
N MET A 170 18.74 8.30 18.08
CA MET A 170 19.88 8.13 18.98
C MET A 170 19.64 8.68 20.38
N GLU A 171 18.90 9.80 20.50
CA GLU A 171 18.63 10.45 21.79
C GLU A 171 17.28 10.02 22.35
N GLU A 172 16.19 10.18 21.56
CA GLU A 172 14.84 9.81 21.99
C GLU A 172 14.58 8.30 21.90
N ARG A 173 15.40 7.56 21.16
CA ARG A 173 15.35 6.10 20.98
C ARG A 173 14.00 5.59 20.51
N ILE A 174 13.44 6.24 19.51
CA ILE A 174 12.15 5.88 18.91
C ILE A 174 12.28 5.65 17.40
N PRO A 175 11.47 4.72 16.81
CA PRO A 175 11.49 4.47 15.39
C PRO A 175 10.82 5.59 14.60
N VAL A 176 11.29 5.82 13.37
CA VAL A 176 10.84 6.90 12.52
C VAL A 176 10.41 6.38 11.15
N GLY A 177 9.15 6.61 10.78
CA GLY A 177 8.67 6.40 9.41
C GLY A 177 9.20 7.51 8.48
N CYS A 178 9.80 7.14 7.36
CA CYS A 178 10.30 8.05 6.34
C CYS A 178 9.64 7.78 5.00
N VAL A 179 9.26 8.85 4.28
CA VAL A 179 8.75 8.75 2.91
C VAL A 179 9.91 8.95 1.94
N VAL A 180 10.09 8.01 1.01
CA VAL A 180 11.25 7.94 0.12
C VAL A 180 10.85 7.69 -1.34
N GLY A 181 11.78 7.94 -2.26
CA GLY A 181 11.66 7.52 -3.66
C GLY A 181 12.24 6.13 -3.86
N ILE A 182 11.54 5.26 -4.59
CA ILE A 182 11.98 3.88 -4.84
C ILE A 182 13.19 3.82 -5.77
N TYR A 183 13.23 4.68 -6.79
CA TYR A 183 14.20 4.58 -7.89
C TYR A 183 15.66 4.52 -7.44
N GLU A 184 15.99 5.21 -6.38
CA GLU A 184 17.36 5.33 -5.86
C GLU A 184 17.61 4.50 -4.60
N LEU A 185 16.68 3.59 -4.21
CA LEU A 185 16.89 2.69 -3.07
C LEU A 185 17.97 1.65 -3.42
N PRO A 186 19.12 1.66 -2.71
CA PRO A 186 20.27 0.85 -3.12
C PRO A 186 20.02 -0.66 -2.97
N TYR A 187 19.22 -1.07 -2.00
CA TYR A 187 18.90 -2.48 -1.75
C TYR A 187 17.76 -3.04 -2.62
N TYR A 188 17.17 -2.22 -3.51
CA TYR A 188 16.23 -2.69 -4.52
C TYR A 188 17.01 -3.16 -5.76
N PRO A 189 16.72 -4.34 -6.31
CA PRO A 189 17.30 -4.76 -7.59
C PRO A 189 16.91 -3.76 -8.69
N PRO A 190 17.78 -3.52 -9.69
CA PRO A 190 17.53 -2.53 -10.75
C PRO A 190 16.18 -2.67 -11.42
N GLU A 191 15.76 -3.90 -11.74
CA GLU A 191 14.48 -4.23 -12.35
C GLU A 191 13.26 -3.88 -11.49
N ASN A 192 13.45 -3.66 -10.19
CA ASN A 192 12.42 -3.27 -9.25
C ASN A 192 12.39 -1.75 -8.99
N ARG A 193 13.32 -1.00 -9.58
CA ARG A 193 13.41 0.45 -9.41
C ARG A 193 12.57 1.17 -10.44
N PHE A 194 11.65 1.99 -10.00
CA PHE A 194 10.84 2.85 -10.85
C PHE A 194 10.62 4.21 -10.19
N ARG A 195 10.41 5.24 -10.98
CA ARG A 195 10.23 6.61 -10.47
C ARG A 195 8.89 6.74 -9.73
N PHE A 196 8.91 6.43 -8.45
CA PHE A 196 7.77 6.57 -7.55
C PHE A 196 8.21 7.20 -6.23
N ASN A 197 7.62 8.35 -5.91
CA ASN A 197 7.85 9.07 -4.67
C ASN A 197 6.64 8.86 -3.75
N GLY A 198 6.78 7.99 -2.77
CA GLY A 198 5.68 7.67 -1.84
C GLY A 198 5.87 6.36 -1.14
N HIS A 199 7.04 5.71 -1.34
CA HIS A 199 7.40 4.53 -0.59
C HIS A 199 7.69 4.89 0.88
N ASN A 200 7.33 4.00 1.79
CA ASN A 200 7.49 4.20 3.23
C ASN A 200 8.44 3.16 3.78
N ILE A 201 9.42 3.61 4.55
CA ILE A 201 10.38 2.79 5.28
C ILE A 201 10.42 3.22 6.74
N CYS A 202 10.83 2.32 7.64
CA CYS A 202 10.98 2.62 9.06
C CYS A 202 12.47 2.59 9.43
N ILE A 203 13.02 3.72 9.87
CA ILE A 203 14.37 3.79 10.39
C ILE A 203 14.33 3.38 11.87
N ILE A 204 15.20 2.43 12.23
CA ILE A 204 15.22 1.81 13.56
C ILE A 204 16.59 1.83 14.22
N GLY A 205 17.61 2.33 13.55
CA GLY A 205 18.95 2.36 14.11
C GLY A 205 19.91 3.19 13.30
N LYS A 206 21.06 3.46 13.91
CA LYS A 206 22.20 4.14 13.28
C LYS A 206 23.50 3.60 13.81
N ASP A 207 24.46 3.41 12.94
CA ASP A 207 25.84 3.19 13.24
C ASP A 207 26.57 4.55 13.30
N GLU A 208 27.16 4.88 14.42
CA GLU A 208 27.84 6.18 14.60
C GLU A 208 29.20 6.22 13.89
N GLU A 209 29.86 5.06 13.69
CA GLU A 209 31.15 4.95 13.06
C GLU A 209 31.06 5.07 11.54
N SER A 210 30.17 4.28 10.90
CA SER A 210 29.96 4.34 9.46
C SER A 210 28.98 5.45 9.04
N GLY A 211 28.08 5.87 9.93
CA GLY A 211 26.98 6.78 9.65
C GLY A 211 25.76 6.12 9.00
N ASP A 212 25.74 4.81 8.82
CA ASP A 212 24.70 4.04 8.16
C ASP A 212 23.46 3.88 9.04
N TYR A 213 22.32 3.68 8.40
CA TYR A 213 21.04 3.52 9.09
C TYR A 213 20.48 2.11 8.91
N ARG A 214 19.93 1.57 9.99
CA ARG A 214 19.18 0.31 9.99
C ARG A 214 17.72 0.56 9.63
N VAL A 215 17.18 -0.21 8.69
CA VAL A 215 15.87 0.03 8.06
C VAL A 215 15.01 -1.22 8.12
N LEU A 216 13.73 -1.04 8.44
CA LEU A 216 12.67 -1.98 8.12
C LEU A 216 11.95 -1.47 6.87
N ASP A 217 12.03 -2.23 5.80
CA ASP A 217 11.22 -2.06 4.61
C ASP A 217 10.34 -3.30 4.47
N SER A 218 9.03 -3.12 4.49
CA SER A 218 8.08 -4.24 4.44
C SER A 218 8.16 -5.07 3.16
N ASN A 219 8.76 -4.53 2.12
CA ASN A 219 8.97 -5.23 0.84
C ASN A 219 10.31 -5.98 0.81
N ALA A 220 11.22 -5.72 1.72
CA ALA A 220 12.47 -6.46 1.84
C ALA A 220 12.25 -7.77 2.59
N THR A 221 13.08 -8.79 2.33
CA THR A 221 13.01 -10.09 3.00
C THR A 221 13.49 -10.04 4.45
N GLU A 222 14.34 -9.08 4.78
CA GLU A 222 14.95 -8.90 6.10
C GLU A 222 15.22 -7.40 6.35
N LYS A 223 15.75 -7.09 7.52
CA LYS A 223 16.26 -5.74 7.84
C LYS A 223 17.39 -5.39 6.90
N VAL A 224 17.37 -4.19 6.36
CA VAL A 224 18.41 -3.70 5.43
C VAL A 224 19.18 -2.54 6.03
N THR A 225 20.33 -2.21 5.42
CA THR A 225 21.15 -1.07 5.79
C THR A 225 21.20 -0.09 4.62
N ILE A 226 21.22 1.21 4.92
CA ILE A 226 21.33 2.28 3.92
C ILE A 226 22.36 3.29 4.40
N THR A 227 23.23 3.74 3.49
CA THR A 227 24.20 4.78 3.81
C THR A 227 23.50 6.11 4.10
N ARG A 228 24.19 7.00 4.84
CA ARG A 228 23.67 8.35 5.12
C ARG A 228 23.36 9.12 3.83
N ASP A 229 24.24 9.02 2.84
CA ASP A 229 24.11 9.76 1.59
C ASP A 229 22.97 9.22 0.73
N ASP A 230 22.82 7.92 0.62
CA ASP A 230 21.69 7.30 -0.07
C ASP A 230 20.36 7.61 0.65
N LEU A 231 20.33 7.58 1.98
CA LEU A 231 19.15 7.96 2.72
C LEU A 231 18.75 9.43 2.46
N ILE A 232 19.70 10.34 2.38
CA ILE A 232 19.46 11.73 1.97
C ILE A 232 18.88 11.76 0.54
N LYS A 233 19.49 11.04 -0.39
CA LYS A 233 19.13 11.00 -1.78
C LYS A 233 17.67 10.52 -1.95
N VAL A 234 17.29 9.39 -1.36
CA VAL A 234 15.93 8.84 -1.48
C VAL A 234 14.88 9.67 -0.75
N ARG A 235 15.21 10.31 0.39
CA ARG A 235 14.29 11.18 1.14
C ARG A 235 14.02 12.53 0.45
N PHE A 236 14.91 12.96 -0.43
CA PHE A 236 14.80 14.19 -1.20
C PHE A 236 14.71 13.95 -2.71
N ALA A 237 14.36 12.72 -3.10
CA ALA A 237 14.19 12.34 -4.50
C ALA A 237 13.21 13.28 -5.22
N LYS A 238 13.58 13.69 -6.44
CA LYS A 238 12.75 14.53 -7.30
C LYS A 238 11.62 13.69 -7.92
N GLY A 239 10.44 14.28 -8.08
CA GLY A 239 9.31 13.60 -8.70
C GLY A 239 8.03 14.44 -8.65
N ALA A 240 6.93 13.87 -9.11
CA ALA A 240 5.63 14.53 -9.15
C ALA A 240 5.11 14.96 -7.76
N TYR A 241 5.54 14.24 -6.71
CA TYR A 241 5.25 14.57 -5.32
C TYR A 241 6.53 14.96 -4.59
N PRO A 242 6.65 16.19 -4.08
CA PRO A 242 7.84 16.64 -3.37
C PRO A 242 7.91 15.98 -1.98
N LEU A 243 8.93 15.14 -1.77
CA LEU A 243 9.14 14.43 -0.51
C LEU A 243 9.59 15.34 0.61
N MET A 244 10.53 16.25 0.33
CA MET A 244 11.04 17.24 1.30
C MET A 244 11.48 16.62 2.63
N GLY A 245 12.11 15.44 2.57
CA GLY A 245 12.56 14.72 3.77
C GLY A 245 11.44 14.36 4.74
N GLN A 246 10.20 14.17 4.23
CA GLN A 246 9.03 13.87 5.06
C GLN A 246 9.28 12.67 5.95
N MET A 247 8.99 12.84 7.24
CA MET A 247 9.03 11.77 8.24
C MET A 247 7.90 11.92 9.25
N TYR A 248 7.60 10.83 9.97
CA TYR A 248 6.56 10.78 10.97
C TYR A 248 6.92 9.79 12.08
N TRP A 249 6.46 10.08 13.31
CA TRP A 249 6.76 9.27 14.49
C TRP A 249 5.68 9.39 15.55
N ILE A 250 5.68 8.45 16.47
CA ILE A 250 4.84 8.46 17.68
C ILE A 250 5.60 9.17 18.79
N LYS A 251 4.96 10.14 19.43
CA LYS A 251 5.50 10.88 20.57
C LYS A 251 5.19 10.21 21.90
N SER A 252 3.95 9.75 22.07
CA SER A 252 3.50 9.00 23.24
C SER A 252 2.22 8.23 22.94
N ILE A 253 1.96 7.20 23.69
CA ILE A 253 0.74 6.39 23.65
C ILE A 253 0.03 6.46 25.00
N PRO A 254 -1.29 6.21 25.06
CA PRO A 254 -1.99 5.92 26.32
C PRO A 254 -1.37 4.69 26.99
N GLU A 255 -1.17 4.72 28.31
CA GLU A 255 -0.46 3.68 29.06
C GLU A 255 -1.16 2.33 28.99
N ASP A 256 -2.49 2.30 28.99
CA ASP A 256 -3.33 1.11 28.92
C ASP A 256 -3.48 0.53 27.51
N LEU A 257 -3.13 1.29 26.48
CA LEU A 257 -3.39 0.92 25.09
C LEU A 257 -2.72 -0.41 24.66
N PRO A 258 -1.45 -0.72 25.02
CA PRO A 258 -0.84 -2.00 24.66
C PRO A 258 -1.60 -3.20 25.23
N VAL A 259 -2.12 -3.08 26.46
CA VAL A 259 -2.91 -4.13 27.10
C VAL A 259 -4.27 -4.30 26.44
N ARG A 260 -4.95 -3.21 26.13
CA ARG A 260 -6.28 -3.23 25.46
C ARG A 260 -6.22 -3.75 24.04
N MET A 261 -5.08 -3.57 23.36
CA MET A 261 -4.87 -3.97 21.95
C MET A 261 -4.20 -5.35 21.81
N ARG A 262 -4.10 -6.15 22.88
CA ARG A 262 -3.52 -7.49 22.80
C ARG A 262 -4.28 -8.37 21.81
N THR A 263 -3.54 -9.20 21.07
CA THR A 263 -4.12 -10.11 20.08
C THR A 263 -4.74 -11.34 20.73
N ASP A 264 -4.07 -11.87 21.77
CA ASP A 264 -4.50 -13.08 22.50
C ASP A 264 -5.69 -12.84 23.47
N LYS A 265 -5.87 -11.59 23.87
CA LYS A 265 -6.96 -11.20 24.79
C LYS A 265 -7.37 -9.75 24.48
N PRO A 266 -8.08 -9.50 23.38
CA PRO A 266 -8.48 -8.14 23.01
C PRO A 266 -9.52 -7.59 23.98
N ASP A 267 -9.41 -6.30 24.30
CA ASP A 267 -10.50 -5.58 24.99
C ASP A 267 -11.60 -5.30 23.96
N VAL A 268 -12.60 -6.18 23.91
CA VAL A 268 -13.70 -6.13 22.95
C VAL A 268 -14.52 -4.84 23.09
N GLU A 269 -14.76 -4.37 24.32
CA GLU A 269 -15.53 -3.15 24.57
C GLU A 269 -14.83 -1.91 24.02
N PHE A 270 -13.52 -1.89 24.10
CA PHE A 270 -12.70 -0.84 23.52
C PHE A 270 -12.60 -0.93 21.99
N LEU A 271 -12.32 -2.13 21.48
CA LEU A 271 -11.99 -2.33 20.06
C LEU A 271 -13.22 -2.24 19.16
N ARG A 272 -14.37 -2.81 19.59
CA ARG A 272 -15.60 -2.89 18.81
C ARG A 272 -16.09 -1.52 18.30
N PRO A 273 -16.22 -0.47 19.13
CA PRO A 273 -16.62 0.85 18.63
C PRO A 273 -15.65 1.44 17.60
N LEU A 274 -14.35 1.20 17.74
CA LEU A 274 -13.34 1.69 16.81
C LEU A 274 -13.46 1.00 15.45
N VAL A 275 -13.65 -0.32 15.43
CA VAL A 275 -13.88 -1.11 14.24
C VAL A 275 -15.16 -0.67 13.54
N LEU A 276 -16.28 -0.61 14.27
CA LEU A 276 -17.58 -0.21 13.70
C LEU A 276 -17.52 1.20 13.08
N LYS A 277 -16.89 2.14 13.80
CA LYS A 277 -16.68 3.50 13.29
C LYS A 277 -15.88 3.49 11.99
N SER A 278 -14.79 2.75 11.93
CA SER A 278 -13.89 2.70 10.76
C SER A 278 -14.56 2.05 9.55
N ILE A 279 -15.35 1.01 9.77
CA ILE A 279 -16.17 0.39 8.71
C ILE A 279 -17.23 1.39 8.22
N LYS A 280 -17.96 2.03 9.11
CA LYS A 280 -18.97 3.05 8.76
C LYS A 280 -18.35 4.19 7.94
N ASP A 281 -17.19 4.69 8.33
CA ASP A 281 -16.47 5.74 7.62
C ASP A 281 -16.06 5.26 6.21
N THR A 282 -15.58 4.02 6.08
CA THR A 282 -15.25 3.41 4.77
C THR A 282 -16.47 3.28 3.88
N CYS A 283 -17.58 2.74 4.41
CA CYS A 283 -18.83 2.61 3.66
C CYS A 283 -19.33 3.96 3.13
N LYS A 284 -19.30 5.00 3.98
CA LYS A 284 -19.67 6.36 3.56
C LYS A 284 -18.72 6.91 2.50
N ASN A 285 -17.43 6.70 2.62
CA ASN A 285 -16.45 7.12 1.62
C ASN A 285 -16.69 6.45 0.26
N MET A 286 -17.23 5.23 0.24
CA MET A 286 -17.49 4.50 -1.00
C MET A 286 -18.86 4.77 -1.60
N THR A 287 -19.87 5.21 -0.81
CA THR A 287 -21.27 5.28 -1.29
C THR A 287 -21.90 6.66 -1.19
N SER A 288 -21.48 7.53 -0.24
CA SER A 288 -22.18 8.77 0.10
C SER A 288 -21.57 10.01 -0.58
N GLN A 289 -21.23 9.90 -1.86
CA GLN A 289 -20.65 11.02 -2.60
C GLN A 289 -21.73 11.88 -3.27
N PRO A 290 -21.56 13.22 -3.31
CA PRO A 290 -22.52 14.10 -3.98
C PRO A 290 -22.57 13.80 -5.47
N LYS A 291 -23.77 13.87 -6.06
CA LYS A 291 -23.99 13.59 -7.50
C LYS A 291 -23.15 14.48 -8.43
N TRP A 292 -22.82 15.70 -8.01
CA TRP A 292 -21.99 16.64 -8.78
C TRP A 292 -20.49 16.29 -8.73
N PHE A 293 -20.06 15.37 -7.86
CA PHE A 293 -18.69 14.90 -7.77
C PHE A 293 -18.57 13.39 -8.00
N PRO A 294 -18.78 12.92 -9.24
CA PRO A 294 -18.90 11.49 -9.55
C PRO A 294 -17.55 10.75 -9.69
N TYR A 295 -16.46 11.31 -9.21
CA TYR A 295 -15.09 10.83 -9.47
C TYR A 295 -14.58 9.84 -8.45
N VAL A 296 -15.34 9.56 -7.39
CA VAL A 296 -14.86 8.80 -6.22
C VAL A 296 -15.89 7.77 -5.76
N GLY A 297 -15.43 6.78 -4.97
CA GLY A 297 -16.23 5.64 -4.52
C GLY A 297 -16.78 4.82 -5.69
N ALA A 298 -17.89 4.14 -5.49
CA ALA A 298 -18.56 3.36 -6.53
C ALA A 298 -18.95 4.23 -7.76
N ASN A 299 -19.36 5.49 -7.54
CA ASN A 299 -19.59 6.43 -8.64
C ASN A 299 -18.33 6.68 -9.47
N GLY A 300 -17.16 6.70 -8.84
CA GLY A 300 -15.88 6.88 -9.51
C GLY A 300 -15.51 5.70 -10.41
N ILE A 301 -15.86 4.47 -10.00
CA ILE A 301 -15.66 3.27 -10.81
C ILE A 301 -16.55 3.35 -12.06
N GLN A 302 -17.82 3.70 -11.90
CA GLN A 302 -18.74 3.92 -13.03
C GLN A 302 -18.29 5.07 -13.93
N TYR A 303 -17.69 6.12 -13.37
CA TYR A 303 -17.11 7.21 -14.15
C TYR A 303 -15.89 6.73 -14.97
N LEU A 304 -15.02 5.91 -14.40
CA LEU A 304 -13.90 5.29 -15.12
C LEU A 304 -14.41 4.45 -16.30
N SER A 305 -15.45 3.59 -16.10
CA SER A 305 -16.09 2.81 -17.17
C SER A 305 -16.47 3.71 -18.35
N ARG A 306 -17.28 4.74 -18.10
CA ARG A 306 -17.72 5.68 -19.14
C ARG A 306 -16.57 6.38 -19.86
N LYS A 307 -15.48 6.71 -19.17
CA LYS A 307 -14.29 7.31 -19.79
C LYS A 307 -13.55 6.31 -20.65
N MET A 308 -13.39 5.09 -20.17
CA MET A 308 -12.66 4.01 -20.83
C MET A 308 -13.24 3.71 -22.23
N ARG A 309 -14.56 3.66 -22.40
CA ARG A 309 -15.22 3.49 -23.70
C ARG A 309 -14.80 4.52 -24.75
N THR A 310 -14.34 5.70 -24.31
CA THR A 310 -13.99 6.80 -25.23
C THR A 310 -12.50 6.98 -25.42
N TRP A 311 -11.64 6.22 -24.73
CA TRP A 311 -10.19 6.49 -24.73
C TRP A 311 -9.56 6.37 -26.10
N GLU A 312 -9.77 5.29 -26.84
CA GLU A 312 -9.13 5.16 -28.16
C GLU A 312 -9.56 6.26 -29.13
N LYS A 313 -10.86 6.59 -29.15
CA LYS A 313 -11.41 7.65 -30.02
C LYS A 313 -10.86 9.04 -29.66
N LYS A 314 -10.77 9.37 -28.35
CA LYS A 314 -10.39 10.72 -27.88
C LYS A 314 -8.90 10.93 -27.72
N LEU A 315 -8.15 9.89 -27.38
CA LEU A 315 -6.74 9.98 -27.01
C LEU A 315 -5.81 9.39 -28.07
N GLY A 316 -6.36 8.59 -29.00
CA GLY A 316 -5.59 7.73 -29.90
C GLY A 316 -5.05 6.49 -29.19
N LYS A 317 -4.68 5.47 -29.99
CA LYS A 317 -4.31 4.12 -29.51
C LYS A 317 -3.17 4.13 -28.48
N ARG A 318 -2.09 4.89 -28.72
CA ARG A 318 -0.91 4.94 -27.84
C ARG A 318 -1.27 5.49 -26.46
N ARG A 319 -1.95 6.61 -26.39
CA ARG A 319 -2.30 7.27 -25.12
C ARG A 319 -3.36 6.50 -24.34
N ALA A 320 -4.31 5.87 -25.02
CA ALA A 320 -5.28 4.97 -24.41
C ALA A 320 -4.60 3.80 -23.70
N ARG A 321 -3.59 3.18 -24.33
CA ARG A 321 -2.76 2.12 -23.72
C ARG A 321 -2.03 2.61 -22.46
N LEU A 322 -1.44 3.80 -22.48
CA LEU A 322 -0.77 4.36 -21.29
C LEU A 322 -1.75 4.59 -20.13
N TYR A 323 -2.97 5.04 -20.43
CA TYR A 323 -4.02 5.20 -19.41
C TYR A 323 -4.45 3.85 -18.84
N LEU A 324 -4.59 2.84 -19.69
CA LEU A 324 -4.97 1.49 -19.26
C LEU A 324 -3.90 0.87 -18.36
N VAL A 325 -2.63 0.92 -18.77
CA VAL A 325 -1.53 0.38 -17.96
C VAL A 325 -1.40 1.09 -16.62
N GLN A 326 -1.66 2.41 -16.58
CA GLN A 326 -1.68 3.13 -15.31
C GLN A 326 -2.78 2.62 -14.36
N VAL A 327 -3.97 2.30 -14.88
CA VAL A 327 -5.04 1.71 -14.06
C VAL A 327 -4.62 0.34 -13.53
N ILE A 328 -4.05 -0.53 -14.38
CA ILE A 328 -3.56 -1.86 -14.00
C ILE A 328 -2.49 -1.74 -12.90
N ARG A 329 -1.51 -0.85 -13.08
CA ARG A 329 -0.46 -0.63 -12.09
C ARG A 329 -1.01 -0.18 -10.73
N MET A 330 -1.93 0.78 -10.74
CA MET A 330 -2.55 1.26 -9.51
C MET A 330 -3.43 0.20 -8.85
N LEU A 331 -3.97 -0.75 -9.62
CA LEU A 331 -4.78 -1.86 -9.13
C LEU A 331 -3.90 -2.95 -8.48
N GLU A 332 -2.78 -3.32 -9.11
CA GLU A 332 -2.06 -4.56 -8.77
C GLU A 332 -0.59 -4.37 -8.36
N GLU A 333 0.12 -3.35 -8.90
CA GLU A 333 1.59 -3.34 -8.81
C GLU A 333 2.18 -2.45 -7.72
N ILE A 334 1.41 -1.51 -7.15
CA ILE A 334 1.95 -0.53 -6.20
C ILE A 334 1.75 -0.93 -4.73
N GLY A 335 1.84 -2.22 -4.43
CA GLY A 335 1.71 -2.70 -3.06
C GLY A 335 0.27 -2.64 -2.54
N THR A 336 -0.68 -3.12 -3.34
CA THR A 336 -2.11 -3.09 -2.98
C THR A 336 -2.56 -4.33 -2.22
N GLY A 337 -1.72 -5.35 -2.11
CA GLY A 337 -2.13 -6.66 -1.65
C GLY A 337 -3.07 -7.38 -2.60
N GLY A 338 -3.13 -6.91 -3.87
CA GLY A 338 -4.02 -7.39 -4.91
C GLY A 338 -5.39 -6.71 -4.93
N ALA A 339 -6.00 -6.68 -6.12
CA ALA A 339 -7.36 -6.17 -6.34
C ALA A 339 -7.62 -4.77 -5.76
N GLY A 340 -6.61 -3.88 -5.80
CA GLY A 340 -6.77 -2.53 -5.26
C GLY A 340 -7.16 -2.51 -3.79
N PHE A 341 -6.49 -3.26 -2.95
CA PHE A 341 -6.70 -3.39 -1.49
C PHE A 341 -7.97 -4.13 -1.06
N ARG A 342 -8.76 -4.76 -1.99
CA ARG A 342 -9.98 -5.47 -1.58
C ARG A 342 -9.64 -6.69 -0.74
N PHE A 343 -8.58 -7.41 -1.05
CA PHE A 343 -8.12 -8.54 -0.25
C PHE A 343 -7.59 -8.11 1.12
N VAL A 344 -6.84 -7.02 1.21
CA VAL A 344 -6.41 -6.45 2.50
C VAL A 344 -7.62 -6.05 3.34
N TYR A 345 -8.67 -5.49 2.72
CA TYR A 345 -9.89 -5.13 3.44
C TYR A 345 -10.71 -6.36 3.85
N GLY A 346 -10.71 -7.43 3.05
CA GLY A 346 -11.28 -8.72 3.41
C GLY A 346 -10.59 -9.29 4.65
N ALA A 347 -9.27 -9.33 4.65
CA ALA A 347 -8.47 -9.75 5.81
C ALA A 347 -8.74 -8.89 7.07
N PHE A 348 -8.94 -7.56 6.89
CA PHE A 348 -9.37 -6.69 7.99
C PHE A 348 -10.73 -7.10 8.56
N LEU A 349 -11.73 -7.36 7.72
CA LEU A 349 -13.07 -7.74 8.17
C LEU A 349 -13.05 -9.10 8.89
N GLN A 350 -12.24 -10.05 8.43
CA GLN A 350 -12.04 -11.34 9.07
C GLN A 350 -11.42 -11.17 10.46
N GLU A 351 -10.27 -10.49 10.58
CA GLU A 351 -9.62 -10.24 11.88
C GLU A 351 -10.52 -9.39 12.80
N ALA A 352 -11.27 -8.44 12.26
CA ALA A 352 -12.24 -7.66 13.02
C ALA A 352 -13.37 -8.53 13.56
N SER A 353 -13.88 -9.50 12.79
CA SER A 353 -14.86 -10.49 13.26
C SER A 353 -14.35 -11.25 14.47
N GLU A 354 -13.15 -11.82 14.36
CA GLU A 354 -12.52 -12.60 15.42
C GLU A 354 -12.28 -11.76 16.70
N ARG A 355 -11.73 -10.55 16.54
CA ARG A 355 -11.35 -9.70 17.68
C ARG A 355 -12.53 -8.97 18.35
N THR A 356 -13.65 -8.80 17.66
CA THR A 356 -14.82 -8.09 18.20
C THR A 356 -15.99 -9.01 18.53
N GLY A 357 -15.93 -10.27 18.10
CA GLY A 357 -17.03 -11.23 18.24
C GLY A 357 -18.25 -10.92 17.36
N ILE A 358 -18.10 -10.10 16.32
CA ILE A 358 -19.16 -9.81 15.35
C ILE A 358 -19.03 -10.79 14.19
N ALA A 359 -19.60 -11.98 14.33
CA ALA A 359 -19.46 -13.08 13.36
C ALA A 359 -19.87 -12.69 11.93
N GLU A 360 -20.86 -11.82 11.77
CA GLU A 360 -21.35 -11.35 10.46
C GLU A 360 -20.27 -10.66 9.62
N LEU A 361 -19.24 -10.08 10.23
CA LEU A 361 -18.14 -9.45 9.48
C LEU A 361 -17.34 -10.46 8.64
N ASN A 362 -17.34 -11.74 9.04
CA ASN A 362 -16.69 -12.80 8.26
C ASN A 362 -17.42 -13.04 6.92
N ASP A 363 -18.75 -12.98 6.88
CA ASP A 363 -19.51 -13.12 5.63
C ASP A 363 -19.20 -11.94 4.69
N TYR A 364 -19.06 -10.73 5.24
CA TYR A 364 -18.64 -9.57 4.47
C TYR A 364 -17.18 -9.67 4.01
N SER A 365 -16.31 -10.34 4.77
CA SER A 365 -14.94 -10.63 4.33
C SER A 365 -14.93 -11.48 3.05
N LEU A 366 -15.75 -12.53 3.00
CA LEU A 366 -15.88 -13.37 1.80
C LEU A 366 -16.45 -12.60 0.60
N ARG A 367 -17.50 -11.81 0.83
CA ARG A 367 -18.12 -11.00 -0.23
C ARG A 367 -17.19 -9.96 -0.85
N ILE A 368 -16.36 -9.29 -0.04
CA ILE A 368 -15.40 -8.31 -0.60
C ILE A 368 -14.25 -9.01 -1.34
N THR A 369 -13.93 -10.25 -0.97
CA THR A 369 -12.97 -11.08 -1.67
C THR A 369 -13.49 -11.44 -3.06
N GLU A 370 -14.77 -11.85 -3.19
CA GLU A 370 -15.40 -12.09 -4.50
C GLU A 370 -15.35 -10.83 -5.39
N ILE A 371 -15.57 -9.66 -4.82
CA ILE A 371 -15.41 -8.38 -5.54
C ILE A 371 -13.95 -8.16 -5.92
N GLY A 372 -13.03 -8.54 -5.06
CA GLY A 372 -11.59 -8.54 -5.35
C GLY A 372 -11.25 -9.42 -6.57
N ASP A 373 -11.86 -10.60 -6.67
CA ASP A 373 -11.69 -11.50 -7.81
C ASP A 373 -12.26 -10.88 -9.11
N MET A 374 -13.36 -10.14 -9.03
CA MET A 374 -13.87 -9.38 -10.19
C MET A 374 -12.85 -8.31 -10.66
N TRP A 375 -12.21 -7.60 -9.72
CA TRP A 375 -11.15 -6.64 -10.03
C TRP A 375 -9.91 -7.32 -10.63
N ARG A 376 -9.54 -8.50 -10.15
CA ARG A 376 -8.42 -9.29 -10.67
C ARG A 376 -8.71 -9.78 -12.09
N ASP A 377 -9.93 -10.27 -12.38
CA ASP A 377 -10.36 -10.64 -13.75
C ASP A 377 -10.34 -9.40 -14.68
N PHE A 378 -10.79 -8.25 -14.19
CA PHE A 378 -10.65 -7.00 -14.94
C PHE A 378 -9.17 -6.69 -15.25
N GLY A 379 -8.28 -6.76 -14.27
CA GLY A 379 -6.84 -6.54 -14.45
C GLY A 379 -6.23 -7.50 -15.47
N TYR A 380 -6.58 -8.77 -15.39
CA TYR A 380 -6.16 -9.79 -16.36
C TYR A 380 -6.61 -9.44 -17.79
N LYS A 381 -7.89 -9.19 -18.00
CA LYS A 381 -8.41 -8.84 -19.34
C LYS A 381 -7.88 -7.50 -19.84
N ALA A 382 -7.71 -6.53 -18.95
CA ALA A 382 -7.07 -5.26 -19.28
C ALA A 382 -5.63 -5.45 -19.78
N SER A 383 -4.87 -6.37 -19.19
CA SER A 383 -3.52 -6.71 -19.67
C SER A 383 -3.54 -7.32 -21.07
N LYS A 384 -4.55 -8.11 -21.40
CA LYS A 384 -4.74 -8.68 -22.75
C LYS A 384 -5.03 -7.60 -23.78
N VAL A 385 -5.93 -6.66 -23.46
CA VAL A 385 -6.20 -5.46 -24.30
C VAL A 385 -4.93 -4.65 -24.51
N PHE A 386 -4.14 -4.48 -23.44
CA PHE A 386 -2.87 -3.76 -23.51
C PHE A 386 -1.85 -4.46 -24.41
N LYS A 387 -1.64 -5.77 -24.27
CA LYS A 387 -0.66 -6.55 -25.03
C LYS A 387 -1.05 -6.77 -26.50
N ARG A 388 -2.31 -6.65 -26.85
CA ARG A 388 -2.85 -6.86 -28.23
C ARG A 388 -2.33 -8.15 -28.88
N ARG A 389 -2.28 -9.26 -28.14
CA ARG A 389 -1.86 -10.56 -28.70
C ARG A 389 -2.90 -11.03 -29.73
N ALA A 390 -2.42 -11.54 -30.88
CA ALA A 390 -3.25 -12.10 -31.92
C ALA A 390 -4.15 -13.23 -31.37
N GLY A 391 -5.45 -13.20 -31.66
CA GLY A 391 -6.42 -14.18 -31.20
C GLY A 391 -7.16 -13.84 -29.91
N GLU A 392 -6.83 -12.76 -29.21
CA GLU A 392 -7.57 -12.29 -28.02
C GLU A 392 -8.47 -11.10 -28.38
N SER A 393 -9.77 -11.21 -28.07
CA SER A 393 -10.82 -10.31 -28.59
C SER A 393 -11.37 -9.30 -27.59
N TYR A 394 -10.73 -9.10 -26.42
CA TYR A 394 -11.21 -8.11 -25.45
C TYR A 394 -10.99 -6.68 -25.95
N THR A 395 -12.00 -5.84 -25.69
CA THR A 395 -12.05 -4.43 -26.08
C THR A 395 -12.14 -3.50 -24.87
N TYR A 396 -11.97 -2.19 -25.07
CA TYR A 396 -12.23 -1.19 -24.03
C TYR A 396 -13.69 -1.18 -23.59
N ASP A 397 -14.64 -1.59 -24.45
CA ASP A 397 -16.05 -1.68 -24.10
C ASP A 397 -16.30 -2.88 -23.17
N ASP A 398 -15.69 -4.04 -23.43
CA ASP A 398 -15.76 -5.20 -22.53
C ASP A 398 -15.21 -4.86 -21.14
N LEU A 399 -14.08 -4.16 -21.08
CA LEU A 399 -13.49 -3.69 -19.81
C LEU A 399 -14.41 -2.69 -19.09
N ALA A 400 -15.08 -1.82 -19.84
CA ALA A 400 -16.03 -0.87 -19.28
C ALA A 400 -17.27 -1.57 -18.71
N ASP A 401 -17.79 -2.60 -19.38
CA ASP A 401 -18.90 -3.41 -18.88
C ASP A 401 -18.53 -4.12 -17.57
N MET A 402 -17.30 -4.62 -17.46
CA MET A 402 -16.80 -5.19 -16.21
C MET A 402 -16.77 -4.17 -15.08
N LEU A 403 -16.27 -2.95 -15.35
CA LEU A 403 -16.22 -1.88 -14.35
C LEU A 403 -17.63 -1.44 -13.90
N GLU A 404 -18.65 -1.50 -14.77
CA GLU A 404 -20.02 -1.24 -14.36
C GLU A 404 -20.52 -2.30 -13.38
N LYS A 405 -20.30 -3.58 -13.67
CA LYS A 405 -20.65 -4.69 -12.77
C LYS A 405 -19.91 -4.57 -11.41
N ILE A 406 -18.64 -4.24 -11.43
CA ILE A 406 -17.85 -4.01 -10.21
C ILE A 406 -18.40 -2.82 -9.42
N SER A 407 -18.73 -1.72 -10.09
CA SER A 407 -19.33 -0.55 -9.44
C SER A 407 -20.63 -0.89 -8.70
N ASP A 408 -21.50 -1.68 -9.33
CA ASP A 408 -22.79 -2.09 -8.75
C ASP A 408 -22.57 -3.06 -7.57
N ALA A 409 -21.66 -4.03 -7.73
CA ALA A 409 -21.29 -4.96 -6.66
C ALA A 409 -20.71 -4.24 -5.43
N GLU A 410 -19.77 -3.29 -5.62
CA GLU A 410 -19.23 -2.49 -4.53
C GLU A 410 -20.27 -1.59 -3.87
N ARG A 411 -21.14 -0.98 -4.66
CA ARG A 411 -22.22 -0.16 -4.11
C ARG A 411 -23.14 -0.98 -3.22
N SER A 412 -23.61 -2.13 -3.70
CA SER A 412 -24.46 -3.04 -2.92
C SER A 412 -23.75 -3.50 -1.66
N PHE A 413 -22.51 -3.95 -1.79
CA PHE A 413 -21.68 -4.41 -0.67
C PHE A 413 -21.56 -3.35 0.45
N PHE A 414 -21.13 -2.14 0.11
CA PHE A 414 -20.93 -1.09 1.11
C PHE A 414 -22.21 -0.55 1.72
N LEU A 415 -23.32 -0.55 0.99
CA LEU A 415 -24.63 -0.20 1.55
C LEU A 415 -25.14 -1.28 2.52
N ASP A 416 -24.97 -2.55 2.19
CA ASP A 416 -25.37 -3.66 3.06
C ASP A 416 -24.49 -3.71 4.32
N LEU A 417 -23.16 -3.59 4.16
CA LEU A 417 -22.22 -3.53 5.30
C LEU A 417 -22.52 -2.34 6.21
N LEU A 418 -22.88 -1.17 5.65
CA LEU A 418 -23.26 -0.01 6.44
C LEU A 418 -24.49 -0.31 7.30
N LYS A 419 -25.54 -0.87 6.71
CA LYS A 419 -26.75 -1.28 7.45
C LYS A 419 -26.45 -2.32 8.54
N ALA A 420 -25.57 -3.28 8.23
CA ALA A 420 -25.17 -4.31 9.18
C ALA A 420 -24.49 -3.69 10.42
N VAL A 421 -23.45 -2.87 10.21
CA VAL A 421 -22.71 -2.27 11.32
C VAL A 421 -23.55 -1.26 12.11
N GLU A 422 -24.49 -0.57 11.50
CA GLU A 422 -25.38 0.38 12.19
C GLU A 422 -26.28 -0.30 13.24
N ARG A 423 -26.55 -1.60 13.12
CA ARG A 423 -27.28 -2.36 14.14
C ARG A 423 -26.49 -2.54 15.45
N TYR A 424 -25.17 -2.46 15.39
CA TYR A 424 -24.25 -2.58 16.54
C TYR A 424 -23.85 -1.22 17.12
N ILE A 425 -24.16 -0.12 16.43
CA ILE A 425 -23.91 1.24 16.90
C ILE A 425 -25.21 1.74 17.52
N LYS A 426 -25.40 1.47 18.81
CA LYS A 426 -26.53 2.00 19.58
C LYS A 426 -26.14 3.29 20.30
#